data_f6dae85729077281e25325923779cc08
#
_entry.id   f6dae85729077281e25325923779cc08
#
_cell.length_a   1.000
_cell.length_b   1.000
_cell.length_c   1.000
_cell.angle_alpha   90.00
_cell.angle_beta   90.00
_cell.angle_gamma   90.00
#
_symmetry.space_group_name_H-M   'P 1'
#
loop_
_entity.id
_entity.type
_entity.pdbx_description
1 polymer ?
#
loop_
_entity_poly.entity_id
_entity_poly.type
_entity_poly.pdbx_seq_one_letter_code
_entity_poly.pdbx_strand_id
1 'polypeptide(L)'
;MKMVRLEKWFINRPHHAERVISRTEKLLHFVDIGEGQRFLEVGCGNGAVSRYVAKKYPMDVTGVDVDPDQIRLAQAGLDDNVDAHFLTVDATRLPFRDKDFNIVLSFGVMHHIANWLDAFGEIRRVLKPGGYFIYYDLVFTELAAKFGRSFKHSYGITTMQDLNSFMEKNNFVTLFNSTKNSPLWYDYEAVYQSR
;
A
#
# COMPACT_ATOMS: atom_id res chain seq x y z
N MET A 1 -2.09 13.00 -5.74
CA MET A 1 -1.14 14.13 -5.94
C MET A 1 0.16 13.57 -6.50
N LYS A 2 0.78 14.21 -7.51
CA LYS A 2 2.09 13.74 -8.01
C LYS A 2 3.18 14.10 -7.00
N MET A 3 4.02 13.12 -6.64
CA MET A 3 5.19 13.34 -5.78
C MET A 3 6.13 14.40 -6.36
N VAL A 4 6.75 15.21 -5.50
CA VAL A 4 7.78 16.16 -5.93
C VAL A 4 9.07 15.43 -6.33
N ARG A 5 9.89 16.08 -7.18
CA ARG A 5 11.12 15.46 -7.75
C ARG A 5 12.09 14.92 -6.68
N LEU A 6 12.17 15.59 -5.53
CA LEU A 6 13.04 15.18 -4.43
C LEU A 6 12.55 13.88 -3.75
N GLU A 7 11.24 13.74 -3.56
CA GLU A 7 10.63 12.52 -3.02
C GLU A 7 10.87 11.33 -3.96
N LYS A 8 10.64 11.53 -5.27
CA LYS A 8 10.92 10.50 -6.29
C LYS A 8 12.37 10.03 -6.25
N TRP A 9 13.32 10.96 -6.09
CA TRP A 9 14.73 10.62 -6.00
C TRP A 9 15.03 9.77 -4.76
N PHE A 10 14.40 10.05 -3.61
CA PHE A 10 14.57 9.28 -2.38
C PHE A 10 14.02 7.86 -2.49
N ILE A 11 12.80 7.69 -2.99
CA ILE A 11 12.14 6.37 -3.07
C ILE A 11 12.77 5.47 -4.14
N ASN A 12 13.40 6.05 -5.17
CA ASN A 12 14.07 5.29 -6.24
C ASN A 12 15.50 4.85 -5.88
N ARG A 13 15.97 5.07 -4.65
CA ARG A 13 17.27 4.59 -4.20
C ARG A 13 17.26 3.09 -3.90
N PRO A 14 18.31 2.33 -4.26
CA PRO A 14 18.41 0.90 -3.97
C PRO A 14 18.17 0.55 -2.49
N HIS A 15 18.78 1.31 -1.58
CA HIS A 15 18.62 1.11 -0.14
C HIS A 15 17.17 1.30 0.36
N HIS A 16 16.38 2.16 -0.30
CA HIS A 16 14.96 2.28 0.00
C HIS A 16 14.21 1.02 -0.42
N ALA A 17 14.46 0.53 -1.63
CA ALA A 17 13.85 -0.69 -2.16
C ALA A 17 14.16 -1.92 -1.27
N GLU A 18 15.42 -2.12 -0.87
CA GLU A 18 15.83 -3.21 0.03
C GLU A 18 15.07 -3.17 1.37
N ARG A 19 14.95 -1.98 1.97
CA ARG A 19 14.22 -1.81 3.24
C ARG A 19 12.74 -2.13 3.11
N VAL A 20 12.08 -1.68 2.02
CA VAL A 20 10.66 -1.96 1.78
C VAL A 20 10.44 -3.44 1.48
N ILE A 21 11.31 -4.06 0.69
CA ILE A 21 11.28 -5.51 0.41
C ILE A 21 11.41 -6.32 1.70
N SER A 22 12.43 -6.04 2.53
CA SER A 22 12.64 -6.75 3.81
C SER A 22 11.44 -6.62 4.74
N ARG A 23 10.79 -5.46 4.77
CA ARG A 23 9.57 -5.26 5.54
C ARG A 23 8.39 -6.04 4.95
N THR A 24 8.24 -6.05 3.63
CA THR A 24 7.22 -6.85 2.94
C THR A 24 7.37 -8.33 3.27
N GLU A 25 8.58 -8.88 3.20
CA GLU A 25 8.84 -10.27 3.58
C GLU A 25 8.37 -10.58 5.00
N LYS A 26 8.76 -9.75 5.96
CA LYS A 26 8.36 -9.91 7.36
C LYS A 26 6.83 -9.95 7.51
N LEU A 27 6.11 -9.08 6.81
CA LEU A 27 4.66 -9.00 6.92
C LEU A 27 3.96 -10.13 6.17
N LEU A 28 4.54 -10.64 5.09
CA LEU A 28 4.03 -11.82 4.37
C LEU A 28 4.08 -13.11 5.20
N HIS A 29 4.87 -13.19 6.29
CA HIS A 29 4.83 -14.33 7.21
C HIS A 29 3.49 -14.48 7.96
N PHE A 30 2.66 -13.44 8.00
CA PHE A 30 1.33 -13.46 8.60
C PHE A 30 0.22 -13.78 7.58
N VAL A 31 0.58 -14.15 6.35
CA VAL A 31 -0.33 -14.33 5.22
C VAL A 31 -0.20 -15.76 4.68
N ASP A 32 -1.33 -16.42 4.45
CA ASP A 32 -1.34 -17.72 3.78
C ASP A 32 -1.13 -17.52 2.27
N ILE A 33 0.08 -17.85 1.82
CA ILE A 33 0.47 -17.73 0.42
C ILE A 33 0.25 -19.04 -0.30
N GLY A 34 -0.54 -19.00 -1.39
CA GLY A 34 -0.84 -20.13 -2.26
C GLY A 34 -0.56 -19.84 -3.73
N GLU A 35 -0.41 -20.90 -4.51
CA GLU A 35 -0.21 -20.83 -5.94
C GLU A 35 -1.43 -20.20 -6.65
N GLY A 36 -1.17 -19.33 -7.64
CA GLY A 36 -2.19 -18.65 -8.42
C GLY A 36 -2.98 -17.58 -7.68
N GLN A 37 -2.58 -17.22 -6.45
CA GLN A 37 -3.18 -16.10 -5.76
C GLN A 37 -2.82 -14.79 -6.48
N ARG A 38 -3.76 -13.83 -6.43
CA ARG A 38 -3.59 -12.49 -7.02
C ARG A 38 -3.14 -11.49 -5.95
N PHE A 39 -2.04 -10.82 -6.23
CA PHE A 39 -1.45 -9.80 -5.39
C PHE A 39 -1.55 -8.42 -6.06
N LEU A 40 -1.99 -7.40 -5.30
CA LEU A 40 -2.04 -6.00 -5.73
C LEU A 40 -1.14 -5.14 -4.84
N GLU A 41 -0.22 -4.40 -5.44
CA GLU A 41 0.50 -3.32 -4.77
C GLU A 41 -0.09 -1.97 -5.17
N VAL A 42 -0.65 -1.24 -4.20
CA VAL A 42 -1.18 0.12 -4.38
C VAL A 42 -0.09 1.13 -4.04
N GLY A 43 0.29 1.96 -5.02
CA GLY A 43 1.41 2.88 -4.95
C GLY A 43 2.75 2.18 -5.13
N CYS A 44 2.87 1.37 -6.19
CA CYS A 44 4.03 0.51 -6.42
C CYS A 44 5.33 1.26 -6.76
N GLY A 45 5.26 2.57 -7.02
CA GLY A 45 6.41 3.35 -7.42
C GLY A 45 7.14 2.72 -8.62
N ASN A 46 8.45 2.54 -8.51
CA ASN A 46 9.28 1.89 -9.54
C ASN A 46 9.12 0.35 -9.60
N GLY A 47 8.17 -0.22 -8.88
CA GLY A 47 7.82 -1.64 -8.94
C GLY A 47 8.79 -2.60 -8.24
N ALA A 48 9.67 -2.13 -7.38
CA ALA A 48 10.69 -2.97 -6.75
C ALA A 48 10.08 -4.11 -5.91
N VAL A 49 9.05 -3.83 -5.14
CA VAL A 49 8.36 -4.83 -4.32
C VAL A 49 7.53 -5.77 -5.18
N SER A 50 6.74 -5.26 -6.12
CA SER A 50 5.96 -6.09 -7.04
C SER A 50 6.83 -7.10 -7.79
N ARG A 51 7.97 -6.65 -8.37
CA ARG A 51 8.93 -7.55 -9.05
C ARG A 51 9.52 -8.58 -8.09
N TYR A 52 9.88 -8.17 -6.87
CA TYR A 52 10.38 -9.09 -5.86
C TYR A 52 9.35 -10.18 -5.51
N VAL A 53 8.09 -9.79 -5.29
CA VAL A 53 6.99 -10.72 -4.98
C VAL A 53 6.76 -11.68 -6.13
N ALA A 54 6.66 -11.18 -7.38
CA ALA A 54 6.47 -12.01 -8.56
C ALA A 54 7.61 -13.01 -8.81
N LYS A 55 8.86 -12.62 -8.46
CA LYS A 55 10.02 -13.51 -8.58
C LYS A 55 10.07 -14.59 -7.51
N LYS A 56 9.62 -14.27 -6.30
CA LYS A 56 9.79 -15.13 -5.13
C LYS A 56 8.61 -16.06 -4.86
N TYR A 57 7.41 -15.62 -5.20
CA TYR A 57 6.17 -16.32 -4.85
C TYR A 57 5.36 -16.66 -6.11
N PRO A 58 4.64 -17.79 -6.15
CA PRO A 58 3.85 -18.23 -7.30
C PRO A 58 2.50 -17.48 -7.38
N MET A 59 2.55 -16.14 -7.48
CA MET A 59 1.40 -15.24 -7.49
C MET A 59 1.31 -14.45 -8.79
N ASP A 60 0.07 -14.12 -9.21
CA ASP A 60 -0.23 -13.13 -10.26
C ASP A 60 -0.11 -11.72 -9.64
N VAL A 61 0.91 -10.97 -10.02
CA VAL A 61 1.26 -9.70 -9.37
C VAL A 61 0.87 -8.51 -10.24
N THR A 62 0.11 -7.59 -9.66
CA THR A 62 -0.23 -6.30 -10.26
C THR A 62 0.25 -5.16 -9.37
N GLY A 63 0.98 -4.20 -9.93
CA GLY A 63 1.36 -2.95 -9.29
C GLY A 63 0.63 -1.77 -9.91
N VAL A 64 0.10 -0.86 -9.10
CA VAL A 64 -0.53 0.38 -9.57
C VAL A 64 0.10 1.60 -8.94
N ASP A 65 0.25 2.67 -9.72
CA ASP A 65 0.70 3.97 -9.24
C ASP A 65 0.02 5.09 -10.05
N VAL A 66 -0.21 6.24 -9.44
CA VAL A 66 -0.81 7.40 -10.11
C VAL A 66 0.18 8.12 -11.04
N ASP A 67 1.48 7.88 -10.85
CA ASP A 67 2.54 8.53 -11.60
C ASP A 67 3.01 7.67 -12.79
N PRO A 68 2.74 8.08 -14.04
CA PRO A 68 3.14 7.31 -15.23
C PRO A 68 4.67 7.20 -15.37
N ASP A 69 5.46 8.11 -14.76
CA ASP A 69 6.92 8.00 -14.77
C ASP A 69 7.39 6.83 -13.92
N GLN A 70 6.76 6.61 -12.76
CA GLN A 70 7.04 5.47 -11.91
C GLN A 70 6.65 4.15 -12.59
N ILE A 71 5.50 4.11 -13.24
CA ILE A 71 5.06 2.93 -14.00
C ILE A 71 6.02 2.60 -15.15
N ARG A 72 6.54 3.61 -15.87
CA ARG A 72 7.57 3.37 -16.90
C ARG A 72 8.84 2.76 -16.31
N LEU A 73 9.29 3.22 -15.14
CA LEU A 73 10.44 2.64 -14.43
C LEU A 73 10.15 1.21 -13.97
N ALA A 74 8.94 0.94 -13.47
CA ALA A 74 8.52 -0.38 -13.05
C ALA A 74 8.55 -1.39 -14.20
N GLN A 75 8.00 -1.01 -15.36
CA GLN A 75 7.99 -1.81 -16.59
C GLN A 75 9.42 -2.03 -17.15
N ALA A 76 10.24 -0.97 -17.17
CA ALA A 76 11.62 -1.06 -17.65
C ALA A 76 12.53 -1.93 -16.75
N GLY A 77 12.14 -2.13 -15.50
CA GLY A 77 12.87 -2.99 -14.56
C GLY A 77 12.41 -4.44 -14.55
N LEU A 78 11.46 -4.85 -15.42
CA LEU A 78 11.06 -6.25 -15.55
C LEU A 78 12.18 -7.06 -16.22
N ASP A 79 12.50 -8.20 -15.63
CA ASP A 79 13.32 -9.23 -16.24
C ASP A 79 12.43 -10.17 -17.06
N ASP A 80 12.95 -10.81 -18.10
CA ASP A 80 12.20 -11.71 -19.01
C ASP A 80 11.47 -12.86 -18.28
N ASN A 81 11.90 -13.20 -17.08
CA ASN A 81 11.34 -14.30 -16.28
C ASN A 81 10.43 -13.83 -15.14
N VAL A 82 10.07 -12.55 -15.09
CA VAL A 82 9.21 -11.99 -14.04
C VAL A 82 7.90 -11.52 -14.63
N ASP A 83 6.82 -12.22 -14.29
CA ASP A 83 5.47 -11.88 -14.74
C ASP A 83 4.80 -10.97 -13.70
N ALA A 84 4.85 -9.66 -13.95
CA ALA A 84 4.17 -8.65 -13.17
C ALA A 84 3.58 -7.57 -14.07
N HIS A 85 2.37 -7.13 -13.75
CA HIS A 85 1.65 -6.12 -14.51
C HIS A 85 1.71 -4.76 -13.82
N PHE A 86 1.98 -3.69 -14.57
CA PHE A 86 2.05 -2.34 -14.03
C PHE A 86 1.11 -1.39 -14.76
N LEU A 87 0.25 -0.68 -14.00
CA LEU A 87 -0.78 0.19 -14.54
C LEU A 87 -0.75 1.58 -13.89
N THR A 88 -0.94 2.62 -14.69
CA THR A 88 -1.14 3.98 -14.16
C THR A 88 -2.59 4.14 -13.72
N VAL A 89 -2.82 4.19 -12.39
CA VAL A 89 -4.16 4.16 -11.79
C VAL A 89 -4.21 5.06 -10.55
N ASP A 90 -5.33 5.74 -10.36
CA ASP A 90 -5.66 6.40 -9.10
C ASP A 90 -6.22 5.37 -8.10
N ALA A 91 -5.61 5.28 -6.92
CA ALA A 91 -6.01 4.34 -5.87
C ALA A 91 -7.44 4.54 -5.37
N THR A 92 -8.03 5.72 -5.60
CA THR A 92 -9.43 6.03 -5.25
C THR A 92 -10.43 5.50 -6.27
N ARG A 93 -9.96 4.90 -7.37
CA ARG A 93 -10.78 4.33 -8.43
C ARG A 93 -10.04 3.20 -9.15
N LEU A 94 -9.96 2.05 -8.53
CA LEU A 94 -9.27 0.87 -9.07
C LEU A 94 -10.09 0.21 -10.20
N PRO A 95 -9.49 -0.07 -11.38
CA PRO A 95 -10.20 -0.64 -12.53
C PRO A 95 -10.35 -2.16 -12.45
N PHE A 96 -10.47 -2.69 -11.24
CA PHE A 96 -10.60 -4.12 -10.98
C PHE A 96 -12.01 -4.48 -10.51
N ARG A 97 -12.36 -5.75 -10.65
CA ARG A 97 -13.63 -6.29 -10.18
C ARG A 97 -13.64 -6.36 -8.64
N ASP A 98 -14.84 -6.43 -8.08
CA ASP A 98 -15.00 -6.72 -6.66
C ASP A 98 -14.43 -8.10 -6.34
N LYS A 99 -13.77 -8.22 -5.18
CA LYS A 99 -13.25 -9.50 -4.67
C LYS A 99 -12.29 -10.18 -5.66
N ASP A 100 -11.39 -9.42 -6.24
CA ASP A 100 -10.49 -9.88 -7.30
C ASP A 100 -9.12 -10.33 -6.75
N PHE A 101 -8.63 -9.71 -5.67
CA PHE A 101 -7.31 -9.96 -5.10
C PHE A 101 -7.35 -10.73 -3.79
N ASN A 102 -6.37 -11.62 -3.60
CA ASN A 102 -6.17 -12.36 -2.36
C ASN A 102 -5.36 -11.54 -1.34
N ILE A 103 -4.41 -10.74 -1.84
CA ILE A 103 -3.53 -9.91 -1.03
C ILE A 103 -3.47 -8.52 -1.67
N VAL A 104 -3.67 -7.48 -0.85
CA VAL A 104 -3.43 -6.09 -1.23
C VAL A 104 -2.37 -5.51 -0.30
N LEU A 105 -1.37 -4.86 -0.86
CA LEU A 105 -0.30 -4.19 -0.13
C LEU A 105 -0.31 -2.69 -0.44
N SER A 106 -0.11 -1.86 0.59
CA SER A 106 0.09 -0.42 0.44
C SER A 106 1.15 0.07 1.40
N PHE A 107 2.24 0.64 0.86
CA PHE A 107 3.37 1.13 1.64
C PHE A 107 3.67 2.61 1.37
N GLY A 108 3.43 3.47 2.39
CA GLY A 108 3.79 4.88 2.35
C GLY A 108 3.02 5.68 1.30
N VAL A 109 1.74 5.37 1.09
CA VAL A 109 0.91 5.93 0.00
C VAL A 109 -0.24 6.75 0.51
N MET A 110 -0.94 6.28 1.54
CA MET A 110 -2.22 6.86 1.97
C MET A 110 -2.07 8.28 2.50
N HIS A 111 -0.93 8.61 3.11
CA HIS A 111 -0.64 9.99 3.55
C HIS A 111 -0.48 10.98 2.37
N HIS A 112 -0.34 10.50 1.13
CA HIS A 112 -0.36 11.34 -0.08
C HIS A 112 -1.76 11.49 -0.70
N ILE A 113 -2.77 10.79 -0.22
CA ILE A 113 -4.12 10.77 -0.79
C ILE A 113 -5.08 11.53 0.13
N ALA A 114 -5.51 12.73 -0.27
CA ALA A 114 -6.39 13.55 0.56
C ALA A 114 -7.71 12.85 0.92
N ASN A 115 -8.30 12.11 -0.01
CA ASN A 115 -9.48 11.28 0.16
C ASN A 115 -9.12 9.80 0.38
N TRP A 116 -8.23 9.53 1.33
CA TRP A 116 -7.75 8.19 1.67
C TRP A 116 -8.86 7.18 2.00
N LEU A 117 -10.02 7.64 2.49
CA LEU A 117 -11.18 6.78 2.73
C LEU A 117 -11.70 6.13 1.45
N ASP A 118 -11.69 6.86 0.32
CA ASP A 118 -12.10 6.30 -0.97
C ASP A 118 -11.10 5.23 -1.43
N ALA A 119 -9.79 5.49 -1.24
CA ALA A 119 -8.75 4.50 -1.56
C ALA A 119 -8.88 3.23 -0.68
N PHE A 120 -9.14 3.37 0.61
CA PHE A 120 -9.41 2.23 1.49
C PHE A 120 -10.71 1.51 1.11
N GLY A 121 -11.74 2.24 0.69
CA GLY A 121 -12.98 1.67 0.16
C GLY A 121 -12.74 0.81 -1.06
N GLU A 122 -11.90 1.26 -2.00
CA GLU A 122 -11.50 0.51 -3.17
C GLU A 122 -10.66 -0.73 -2.81
N ILE A 123 -9.69 -0.61 -1.88
CA ILE A 123 -8.93 -1.75 -1.37
C ILE A 123 -9.88 -2.79 -0.78
N ARG A 124 -10.84 -2.36 0.06
CA ARG A 124 -11.84 -3.28 0.62
C ARG A 124 -12.71 -3.93 -0.44
N ARG A 125 -13.12 -3.19 -1.47
CA ARG A 125 -13.95 -3.69 -2.57
C ARG A 125 -13.25 -4.77 -3.38
N VAL A 126 -11.98 -4.52 -3.75
CA VAL A 126 -11.23 -5.47 -4.60
C VAL A 126 -10.69 -6.66 -3.84
N LEU A 127 -10.64 -6.61 -2.51
CA LEU A 127 -10.12 -7.68 -1.67
C LEU A 127 -11.17 -8.79 -1.50
N LYS A 128 -10.77 -10.04 -1.70
CA LYS A 128 -11.61 -11.23 -1.46
C LYS A 128 -11.99 -11.37 0.01
N PRO A 129 -13.12 -11.99 0.33
CA PRO A 129 -13.37 -12.48 1.69
C PRO A 129 -12.24 -13.45 2.10
N GLY A 130 -11.72 -13.31 3.32
CA GLY A 130 -10.56 -14.05 3.79
C GLY A 130 -9.21 -13.53 3.28
N GLY A 131 -9.21 -12.57 2.35
CA GLY A 131 -7.99 -11.96 1.81
C GLY A 131 -7.30 -11.01 2.80
N TYR A 132 -6.06 -10.65 2.50
CA TYR A 132 -5.18 -9.92 3.39
C TYR A 132 -4.88 -8.52 2.89
N PHE A 133 -4.97 -7.53 3.78
CA PHE A 133 -4.50 -6.16 3.55
C PHE A 133 -3.24 -5.90 4.38
N ILE A 134 -2.12 -5.71 3.71
CA ILE A 134 -0.82 -5.37 4.31
C ILE A 134 -0.65 -3.86 4.19
N TYR A 135 -0.52 -3.20 5.32
CA TYR A 135 -0.48 -1.74 5.41
C TYR A 135 0.77 -1.26 6.13
N TYR A 136 1.43 -0.26 5.60
CA TYR A 136 2.43 0.54 6.28
C TYR A 136 2.31 2.00 5.85
N ASP A 137 2.19 2.90 6.84
CA ASP A 137 2.13 4.33 6.55
C ASP A 137 2.43 5.18 7.79
N LEU A 138 2.53 6.50 7.56
CA LEU A 138 2.51 7.52 8.60
C LEU A 138 1.08 7.73 9.09
N VAL A 139 0.85 7.47 10.36
CA VAL A 139 -0.43 7.71 11.03
C VAL A 139 -0.24 8.86 12.01
N PHE A 140 -1.02 9.91 11.90
CA PHE A 140 -0.83 11.14 12.67
C PHE A 140 -1.43 11.02 14.07
N THR A 141 -0.79 11.69 15.05
CA THR A 141 -1.41 11.89 16.35
C THR A 141 -2.66 12.77 16.21
N GLU A 142 -3.63 12.64 17.12
CA GLU A 142 -4.87 13.44 17.09
C GLU A 142 -4.58 14.94 17.09
N LEU A 143 -3.57 15.35 17.85
CA LEU A 143 -3.13 16.75 17.92
C LEU A 143 -2.59 17.23 16.55
N ALA A 144 -1.68 16.46 15.92
CA ALA A 144 -1.13 16.80 14.64
C ALA A 144 -2.20 16.79 13.53
N ALA A 145 -3.13 15.83 13.59
CA ALA A 145 -4.26 15.75 12.66
C ALA A 145 -5.19 16.96 12.77
N LYS A 146 -5.51 17.40 14.00
CA LYS A 146 -6.34 18.58 14.24
C LYS A 146 -5.73 19.85 13.61
N PHE A 147 -4.43 20.05 13.79
CA PHE A 147 -3.73 21.17 13.14
C PHE A 147 -3.65 20.99 11.61
N GLY A 148 -3.23 19.82 11.14
CA GLY A 148 -3.06 19.55 9.72
C GLY A 148 -4.37 19.70 8.92
N ARG A 149 -5.50 19.25 9.44
CA ARG A 149 -6.83 19.37 8.80
C ARG A 149 -7.33 20.82 8.71
N SER A 150 -6.79 21.73 9.53
CA SER A 150 -7.12 23.16 9.50
C SER A 150 -6.49 23.91 8.32
N PHE A 151 -5.44 23.36 7.73
CA PHE A 151 -4.83 23.90 6.53
C PHE A 151 -5.39 23.11 5.34
N LYS A 152 -5.83 23.82 4.27
CA LYS A 152 -6.27 23.17 3.00
C LYS A 152 -5.11 22.42 2.37
N HIS A 153 -4.88 21.17 2.77
CA HIS A 153 -3.76 20.35 2.30
C HIS A 153 -4.23 19.22 1.40
N SER A 154 -3.40 18.90 0.43
CA SER A 154 -3.58 17.77 -0.49
C SER A 154 -3.11 16.44 0.11
N TYR A 155 -2.88 16.37 1.43
CA TYR A 155 -2.36 15.20 2.12
C TYR A 155 -3.46 14.43 2.84
N GLY A 156 -3.34 13.09 2.85
CA GLY A 156 -4.18 12.21 3.63
C GLY A 156 -3.75 12.20 5.10
N ILE A 157 -4.55 12.83 5.95
CA ILE A 157 -4.29 12.85 7.38
C ILE A 157 -5.16 11.79 8.05
N THR A 158 -4.57 10.65 8.31
CA THR A 158 -5.19 9.52 8.99
C THR A 158 -4.70 9.43 10.43
N THR A 159 -5.61 9.28 11.40
CA THR A 159 -5.28 8.98 12.80
C THR A 159 -5.47 7.51 13.11
N MET A 160 -4.96 7.04 14.25
CA MET A 160 -5.22 5.67 14.71
C MET A 160 -6.72 5.42 14.95
N GLN A 161 -7.44 6.45 15.41
CA GLN A 161 -8.89 6.36 15.59
C GLN A 161 -9.63 6.20 14.26
N ASP A 162 -9.26 7.00 13.25
CA ASP A 162 -9.85 6.89 11.89
C ASP A 162 -9.61 5.49 11.31
N LEU A 163 -8.35 5.01 11.40
CA LEU A 163 -7.95 3.71 10.87
C LEU A 163 -8.70 2.56 11.54
N ASN A 164 -8.73 2.54 12.88
CA ASN A 164 -9.43 1.52 13.64
C ASN A 164 -10.94 1.53 13.32
N SER A 165 -11.55 2.72 13.28
CA SER A 165 -12.97 2.86 12.94
C SER A 165 -13.28 2.33 11.53
N PHE A 166 -12.40 2.58 10.55
CA PHE A 166 -12.56 2.04 9.21
C PHE A 166 -12.44 0.50 9.22
N MET A 167 -11.42 -0.05 9.87
CA MET A 167 -11.17 -1.49 9.90
C MET A 167 -12.31 -2.26 10.56
N GLU A 168 -12.79 -1.78 11.70
CA GLU A 168 -13.94 -2.36 12.41
C GLU A 168 -15.22 -2.33 11.55
N LYS A 169 -15.55 -1.15 10.99
CA LYS A 169 -16.75 -0.98 10.15
C LYS A 169 -16.74 -1.88 8.91
N ASN A 170 -15.59 -2.21 8.40
CA ASN A 170 -15.41 -3.02 7.19
C ASN A 170 -15.05 -4.48 7.47
N ASN A 171 -15.25 -4.95 8.71
CA ASN A 171 -15.02 -6.33 9.15
C ASN A 171 -13.59 -6.84 8.89
N PHE A 172 -12.59 -5.99 9.10
CA PHE A 172 -11.20 -6.42 9.14
C PHE A 172 -10.79 -6.92 10.52
N VAL A 173 -10.02 -7.99 10.56
CA VAL A 173 -9.38 -8.52 11.77
C VAL A 173 -7.90 -8.22 11.70
N THR A 174 -7.35 -7.63 12.74
CA THR A 174 -5.90 -7.39 12.87
C THR A 174 -5.20 -8.68 13.25
N LEU A 175 -4.32 -9.19 12.37
CA LEU A 175 -3.48 -10.35 12.63
C LEU A 175 -2.14 -9.95 13.25
N PHE A 176 -1.61 -8.81 12.83
CA PHE A 176 -0.36 -8.23 13.30
C PHE A 176 -0.44 -6.71 13.25
N ASN A 177 0.16 -6.04 14.20
CA ASN A 177 0.50 -4.62 14.08
C ASN A 177 1.77 -4.28 14.87
N SER A 178 2.43 -3.20 14.46
CA SER A 178 3.59 -2.63 15.13
C SER A 178 3.62 -1.13 14.92
N THR A 179 4.05 -0.42 15.91
CA THR A 179 4.07 1.06 15.93
C THR A 179 5.41 1.56 16.42
N LYS A 180 6.02 2.46 15.66
CA LYS A 180 7.18 3.23 16.12
C LYS A 180 6.76 4.69 16.30
N ASN A 181 6.88 5.19 17.53
CA ASN A 181 6.40 6.50 17.88
C ASN A 181 7.36 7.61 17.46
N SER A 182 6.80 8.69 16.92
CA SER A 182 7.42 10.01 16.75
C SER A 182 6.50 11.08 17.41
N PRO A 183 6.97 12.30 17.67
CA PRO A 183 6.16 13.30 18.38
C PRO A 183 4.85 13.68 17.67
N LEU A 184 4.80 13.64 16.35
CA LEU A 184 3.66 14.09 15.53
C LEU A 184 2.96 12.98 14.77
N TRP A 185 3.61 11.83 14.59
CA TRP A 185 3.08 10.68 13.84
C TRP A 185 3.61 9.37 14.38
N TYR A 186 3.02 8.29 13.93
CA TYR A 186 3.46 6.91 14.14
C TYR A 186 3.88 6.33 12.79
N ASP A 187 5.04 5.67 12.72
CA ASP A 187 5.30 4.69 11.66
C ASP A 187 4.51 3.43 12.03
N TYR A 188 3.41 3.19 11.35
CA TYR A 188 2.49 2.12 11.66
C TYR A 188 2.51 1.05 10.58
N GLU A 189 2.66 -0.21 10.98
CA GLU A 189 2.54 -1.36 10.10
C GLU A 189 1.54 -2.37 10.63
N ALA A 190 0.76 -2.98 9.73
CA ALA A 190 -0.24 -3.96 10.11
C ALA A 190 -0.53 -4.97 9.00
N VAL A 191 -1.01 -6.14 9.41
CA VAL A 191 -1.64 -7.13 8.53
C VAL A 191 -3.07 -7.32 9.02
N TYR A 192 -4.00 -7.07 8.13
CA TYR A 192 -5.43 -7.25 8.36
C TYR A 192 -5.96 -8.38 7.49
N GLN A 193 -6.94 -9.14 8.00
CA GLN A 193 -7.69 -10.10 7.23
C GLN A 193 -9.14 -9.64 7.06
N SER A 194 -9.65 -9.66 5.83
CA SER A 194 -11.05 -9.39 5.52
C SER A 194 -11.93 -10.56 5.94
N ARG A 195 -13.00 -10.32 6.67
CA ARG A 195 -14.06 -11.29 6.95
C ARG A 195 -15.21 -11.18 5.97
#